data_3ee992c463f4e989ed7c8f1633b07376
#
_entry.id   3ee992c463f4e989ed7c8f1633b07376
#
_cell.length_a   1.000
_cell.length_b   1.000
_cell.length_c   1.000
_cell.angle_alpha   90.00
_cell.angle_beta   90.00
_cell.angle_gamma   90.00
#
_symmetry.space_group_name_H-M   'P 1'
#
loop_
_entity.id
_entity.type
_entity.pdbx_description
1 polymer ?
#
loop_
_entity_poly.entity_id
_entity_poly.type
_entity_poly.pdbx_seq_one_letter_code
_entity_poly.pdbx_strand_id
1 'polypeptide(L)'
;MIALLIAALCPPQQLPAAKFNVGEVLLYKLDAVGADVGTFEIRVEPPPPGEKQRSAVQLSSRAKTNAFVATNLGRYDAYATTLIARDFTPFHYREDLDENDQHKGTELAFPPQDGTLAVQATKNGEPEPFTVQADDGVRDMISTLYVLRVLPINQPLCLEVFAGRKVWKFTGQIKAKETIDTPVGRFPAVRFEGEGVRLDDAKVKRAALVWLSDDERRLPLVAIGEVKGKTIRAQLIAAPGIRRAAKR
;
A
#
# COMPACT_ATOMS: atom_id res chain seq x y z
N MET A 1 -27.63 -25.70 15.03
CA MET A 1 -26.64 -25.88 13.97
C MET A 1 -25.82 -24.59 13.87
N ILE A 2 -24.61 -24.59 14.46
CA ILE A 2 -23.67 -23.46 14.35
C ILE A 2 -22.92 -23.69 13.04
N ALA A 3 -23.24 -22.92 12.00
CA ALA A 3 -22.44 -22.87 10.78
C ALA A 3 -21.11 -22.17 11.12
N LEU A 4 -20.04 -22.94 11.31
CA LEU A 4 -18.68 -22.43 11.28
C LEU A 4 -18.47 -21.84 9.88
N LEU A 5 -18.53 -20.51 9.75
CA LEU A 5 -17.98 -19.80 8.60
C LEU A 5 -16.46 -19.96 8.67
N ILE A 6 -15.93 -21.02 8.06
CA ILE A 6 -14.51 -21.13 7.78
C ILE A 6 -14.22 -19.99 6.78
N ALA A 7 -13.63 -18.91 7.25
CA ALA A 7 -13.09 -17.88 6.36
C ALA A 7 -12.09 -18.61 5.43
N ALA A 8 -12.44 -18.74 4.16
CA ALA A 8 -11.58 -19.43 3.21
C ALA A 8 -10.24 -18.70 3.17
N LEU A 9 -9.17 -19.39 3.57
CA LEU A 9 -7.79 -18.89 3.51
C LEU A 9 -7.43 -18.51 2.07
N CYS A 10 -6.58 -17.52 1.91
CA CYS A 10 -6.04 -17.22 0.59
C CYS A 10 -5.13 -18.36 0.13
N PRO A 11 -5.31 -18.90 -1.09
CA PRO A 11 -4.38 -19.89 -1.61
C PRO A 11 -2.99 -19.26 -1.82
N PRO A 12 -1.89 -20.03 -1.67
CA PRO A 12 -0.56 -19.55 -1.96
C PRO A 12 -0.49 -18.90 -3.35
N GLN A 13 0.06 -17.68 -3.42
CA GLN A 13 0.16 -16.94 -4.68
C GLN A 13 1.51 -17.24 -5.35
N GLN A 14 1.47 -17.77 -6.57
CA GLN A 14 2.66 -17.88 -7.40
C GLN A 14 2.89 -16.55 -8.13
N LEU A 15 3.84 -15.78 -7.65
CA LEU A 15 4.19 -14.48 -8.20
C LEU A 15 5.56 -14.56 -8.90
N PRO A 16 5.74 -13.87 -10.03
CA PRO A 16 7.08 -13.68 -10.58
C PRO A 16 7.99 -12.98 -9.58
N ALA A 17 9.29 -13.25 -9.63
CA ALA A 17 10.26 -12.56 -8.77
C ALA A 17 10.22 -11.03 -8.98
N ALA A 18 10.34 -10.30 -7.89
CA ALA A 18 10.37 -8.84 -7.92
C ALA A 18 11.58 -8.31 -8.69
N LYS A 19 11.33 -7.29 -9.50
CA LYS A 19 12.36 -6.43 -10.09
C LYS A 19 12.27 -5.07 -9.43
N PHE A 20 13.00 -4.89 -8.31
CA PHE A 20 13.08 -3.58 -7.66
C PHE A 20 14.12 -2.71 -8.34
N ASN A 21 13.77 -1.47 -8.63
CA ASN A 21 14.68 -0.46 -9.16
C ASN A 21 15.12 0.45 -7.99
N VAL A 22 16.24 0.13 -7.35
CA VAL A 22 16.81 0.98 -6.29
C VAL A 22 17.04 2.40 -6.83
N GLY A 23 16.54 3.40 -6.09
CA GLY A 23 16.51 4.80 -6.52
C GLY A 23 15.20 5.20 -7.21
N GLU A 24 14.25 4.28 -7.43
CA GLU A 24 12.91 4.64 -7.90
C GLU A 24 12.23 5.56 -6.88
N VAL A 25 11.69 6.68 -7.36
CA VAL A 25 10.85 7.59 -6.59
C VAL A 25 9.58 7.85 -7.38
N LEU A 26 8.43 7.50 -6.80
CA LEU A 26 7.10 7.73 -7.35
C LEU A 26 6.41 8.80 -6.52
N LEU A 27 6.04 9.93 -7.14
CA LEU A 27 5.35 11.02 -6.46
C LEU A 27 3.93 11.15 -7.00
N TYR A 28 2.98 11.22 -6.08
CA TYR A 28 1.55 11.33 -6.37
C TYR A 28 0.96 12.59 -5.76
N LYS A 29 0.01 13.16 -6.48
CA LYS A 29 -0.95 14.11 -5.95
C LYS A 29 -2.13 13.32 -5.36
N LEU A 30 -2.62 13.73 -4.21
CA LEU A 30 -3.82 13.17 -3.58
C LEU A 30 -5.00 14.11 -3.77
N ASP A 31 -6.09 13.58 -4.28
CA ASP A 31 -7.37 14.27 -4.45
C ASP A 31 -8.46 13.62 -3.60
N ALA A 32 -9.28 14.45 -2.97
CA ALA A 32 -10.54 14.04 -2.35
C ALA A 32 -11.68 14.90 -2.92
N VAL A 33 -12.71 14.27 -3.50
CA VAL A 33 -13.87 14.95 -4.10
C VAL A 33 -13.45 16.05 -5.10
N GLY A 34 -12.35 15.81 -5.86
CA GLY A 34 -11.84 16.77 -6.86
C GLY A 34 -10.94 17.88 -6.29
N ALA A 35 -10.76 17.97 -4.97
CA ALA A 35 -9.87 18.92 -4.33
C ALA A 35 -8.49 18.30 -4.06
N ASP A 36 -7.42 19.06 -4.30
CA ASP A 36 -6.06 18.68 -3.90
C ASP A 36 -5.94 18.68 -2.38
N VAL A 37 -5.69 17.51 -1.79
CA VAL A 37 -5.59 17.36 -0.34
C VAL A 37 -4.17 17.08 0.15
N GLY A 38 -3.23 16.76 -0.75
CA GLY A 38 -1.86 16.46 -0.34
C GLY A 38 -1.05 15.68 -1.34
N THR A 39 0.00 15.06 -0.86
CA THR A 39 0.94 14.25 -1.64
C THR A 39 1.18 12.88 -1.02
N PHE A 40 1.52 11.92 -1.88
CA PHE A 40 2.00 10.61 -1.48
C PHE A 40 3.27 10.29 -2.28
N GLU A 41 4.31 9.84 -1.59
CA GLU A 41 5.58 9.47 -2.19
C GLU A 41 5.92 8.02 -1.84
N ILE A 42 6.48 7.28 -2.77
CA ILE A 42 7.06 5.95 -2.56
C ILE A 42 8.49 5.97 -3.05
N ARG A 43 9.41 5.35 -2.29
CA ARG A 43 10.81 5.18 -2.67
C ARG A 43 11.23 3.73 -2.56
N VAL A 44 12.14 3.33 -3.44
CA VAL A 44 12.87 2.06 -3.36
C VAL A 44 14.31 2.38 -2.97
N GLU A 45 14.71 1.97 -1.79
CA GLU A 45 16.01 2.26 -1.22
C GLU A 45 16.81 0.96 -1.02
N PRO A 46 18.16 1.02 -1.01
CA PRO A 46 18.95 -0.15 -0.60
C PRO A 46 18.61 -0.51 0.84
N PRO A 47 18.67 -1.81 1.22
CA PRO A 47 18.44 -2.19 2.60
C PRO A 47 19.53 -1.58 3.51
N PRO A 48 19.20 -1.27 4.78
CA PRO A 48 20.17 -0.77 5.75
C PRO A 48 21.38 -1.68 5.91
N PRO A 49 22.53 -1.16 6.34
CA PRO A 49 23.67 -1.97 6.74
C PRO A 49 23.26 -3.05 7.76
N GLY A 50 23.64 -4.32 7.52
CA GLY A 50 23.26 -5.47 8.37
C GLY A 50 22.03 -6.24 7.87
N GLU A 51 21.13 -5.64 7.11
CA GLU A 51 19.92 -6.29 6.61
C GLU A 51 20.04 -6.87 5.17
N LYS A 52 21.19 -6.67 4.52
CA LYS A 52 21.42 -7.06 3.12
C LYS A 52 21.32 -8.56 2.84
N GLN A 53 21.45 -9.40 3.84
CA GLN A 53 21.36 -10.86 3.68
C GLN A 53 19.91 -11.35 3.60
N ARG A 54 18.97 -10.63 4.24
CA ARG A 54 17.56 -11.02 4.35
C ARG A 54 16.68 -10.20 3.42
N SER A 55 16.97 -8.90 3.23
CA SER A 55 16.15 -7.96 2.48
C SER A 55 16.75 -7.67 1.11
N ALA A 56 15.90 -7.59 0.08
CA ALA A 56 16.32 -7.12 -1.25
C ALA A 56 16.39 -5.60 -1.29
N VAL A 57 15.40 -4.93 -0.69
CA VAL A 57 15.27 -3.46 -0.63
C VAL A 57 14.54 -3.03 0.64
N GLN A 58 14.63 -1.74 0.94
CA GLN A 58 13.71 -1.03 1.79
C GLN A 58 12.73 -0.24 0.91
N LEU A 59 11.45 -0.43 1.13
CA LEU A 59 10.42 0.44 0.60
C LEU A 59 10.09 1.50 1.64
N SER A 60 10.07 2.77 1.26
CA SER A 60 9.56 3.83 2.11
C SER A 60 8.40 4.56 1.46
N SER A 61 7.48 5.06 2.25
CA SER A 61 6.34 5.84 1.78
C SER A 61 6.04 7.00 2.70
N ARG A 62 5.58 8.11 2.14
CA ARG A 62 5.11 9.25 2.92
C ARG A 62 3.85 9.84 2.34
N ALA A 63 2.80 9.91 3.14
CA ALA A 63 1.55 10.58 2.80
C ALA A 63 1.37 11.79 3.70
N LYS A 64 1.13 12.97 3.12
CA LYS A 64 0.90 14.19 3.92
C LYS A 64 -0.13 15.11 3.29
N THR A 65 -0.92 15.76 4.12
CA THR A 65 -1.83 16.82 3.71
C THR A 65 -1.05 18.06 3.27
N ASN A 66 -1.61 18.81 2.30
CA ASN A 66 -1.08 20.12 1.93
C ASN A 66 -1.34 21.15 3.05
N ALA A 67 -0.72 22.34 2.94
CA ALA A 67 -0.80 23.38 3.98
C ALA A 67 -2.24 23.85 4.23
N PHE A 68 -3.07 23.98 3.17
CA PHE A 68 -4.46 24.42 3.30
C PHE A 68 -5.28 23.41 4.11
N VAL A 69 -5.19 22.12 3.76
CA VAL A 69 -5.90 21.05 4.45
C VAL A 69 -5.40 20.91 5.89
N ALA A 70 -4.08 20.96 6.10
CA ALA A 70 -3.49 20.84 7.43
C ALA A 70 -3.97 21.95 8.39
N THR A 71 -4.14 23.17 7.88
CA THR A 71 -4.59 24.31 8.69
C THR A 71 -6.10 24.30 8.95
N ASN A 72 -6.92 23.88 7.95
CA ASN A 72 -8.38 24.08 8.02
C ASN A 72 -9.19 22.80 8.29
N LEU A 73 -8.67 21.62 7.95
CA LEU A 73 -9.40 20.36 8.02
C LEU A 73 -8.69 19.29 8.87
N GLY A 74 -7.43 19.51 9.18
CA GLY A 74 -6.61 18.61 9.98
C GLY A 74 -5.32 18.17 9.29
N ARG A 75 -4.28 18.07 10.11
CA ARG A 75 -2.95 17.60 9.68
C ARG A 75 -2.92 16.07 9.62
N TYR A 76 -2.31 15.55 8.57
CA TYR A 76 -1.95 14.14 8.44
C TYR A 76 -0.58 14.06 7.80
N ASP A 77 0.38 13.41 8.44
CA ASP A 77 1.72 13.13 7.93
C ASP A 77 2.11 11.73 8.39
N ALA A 78 2.09 10.76 7.50
CA ALA A 78 2.44 9.38 7.78
C ALA A 78 3.69 8.99 7.00
N TYR A 79 4.69 8.47 7.69
CA TYR A 79 5.89 7.92 7.10
C TYR A 79 6.00 6.45 7.47
N ALA A 80 6.14 5.58 6.48
CA ALA A 80 6.30 4.14 6.73
C ALA A 80 7.49 3.57 5.95
N THR A 81 8.11 2.55 6.53
CA THR A 81 9.18 1.77 5.91
C THR A 81 8.90 0.28 6.04
N THR A 82 9.27 -0.49 5.00
CA THR A 82 9.19 -1.94 4.99
C THR A 82 10.45 -2.54 4.41
N LEU A 83 11.09 -3.46 5.13
CA LEU A 83 12.14 -4.31 4.60
C LEU A 83 11.50 -5.51 3.90
N ILE A 84 11.85 -5.75 2.62
CA ILE A 84 11.17 -6.73 1.78
C ILE A 84 12.16 -7.61 1.01
N ALA A 85 11.83 -8.89 0.87
CA ALA A 85 12.58 -9.85 0.05
C ALA A 85 12.16 -9.78 -1.43
N ARG A 86 12.88 -10.54 -2.28
CA ARG A 86 12.61 -10.61 -3.72
C ARG A 86 11.30 -11.32 -4.07
N ASP A 87 10.75 -12.10 -3.17
CA ASP A 87 9.45 -12.78 -3.29
C ASP A 87 8.28 -11.96 -2.71
N PHE A 88 8.54 -10.68 -2.41
CA PHE A 88 7.62 -9.74 -1.77
C PHE A 88 7.25 -10.06 -0.32
N THR A 89 7.98 -10.96 0.34
CA THR A 89 7.80 -11.21 1.77
C THR A 89 8.36 -10.02 2.57
N PRO A 90 7.55 -9.32 3.36
CA PRO A 90 8.06 -8.31 4.27
C PRO A 90 8.76 -8.98 5.46
N PHE A 91 9.72 -8.29 6.10
CA PHE A 91 10.37 -8.73 7.32
C PHE A 91 10.11 -7.81 8.50
N HIS A 92 10.11 -6.51 8.22
CA HIS A 92 9.97 -5.50 9.26
C HIS A 92 9.21 -4.31 8.69
N TYR A 93 8.22 -3.86 9.43
CA TYR A 93 7.42 -2.68 9.12
C TYR A 93 7.50 -1.68 10.26
N ARG A 94 7.64 -0.42 9.92
CA ARG A 94 7.54 0.68 10.84
C ARG A 94 6.73 1.82 10.22
N GLU A 95 5.86 2.45 11.00
CA GLU A 95 5.09 3.63 10.62
C GLU A 95 5.13 4.64 11.75
N ASP A 96 5.42 5.90 11.41
CA ASP A 96 5.28 7.07 12.27
C ASP A 96 4.19 7.97 11.65
N LEU A 97 3.13 8.23 12.40
CA LEU A 97 1.96 9.00 11.97
C LEU A 97 1.73 10.19 12.91
N ASP A 98 1.82 11.39 12.35
CA ASP A 98 1.31 12.62 12.96
C ASP A 98 -0.09 12.91 12.43
N GLU A 99 -1.08 12.83 13.30
CA GLU A 99 -2.46 13.13 12.96
C GLU A 99 -3.03 14.15 13.93
N ASN A 100 -3.19 15.41 13.46
CA ASN A 100 -3.52 16.56 14.30
C ASN A 100 -2.51 16.69 15.46
N ASP A 101 -3.00 16.58 16.71
CA ASP A 101 -2.18 16.68 17.93
C ASP A 101 -1.75 15.28 18.46
N GLN A 102 -1.92 14.23 17.66
CA GLN A 102 -1.57 12.86 18.04
C GLN A 102 -0.38 12.36 17.23
N HIS A 103 0.62 11.85 17.92
CA HIS A 103 1.69 11.07 17.34
C HIS A 103 1.46 9.58 17.61
N LYS A 104 1.51 8.74 16.57
CA LYS A 104 1.29 7.29 16.65
C LYS A 104 2.45 6.56 15.99
N GLY A 105 3.13 5.72 16.75
CA GLY A 105 4.12 4.79 16.23
C GLY A 105 3.51 3.39 16.05
N THR A 106 3.95 2.66 15.04
CA THR A 106 3.59 1.26 14.81
C THR A 106 4.81 0.52 14.30
N GLU A 107 5.18 -0.59 14.93
CA GLU A 107 6.31 -1.41 14.53
C GLU A 107 5.96 -2.88 14.69
N LEU A 108 6.31 -3.71 13.69
CA LEU A 108 6.11 -5.15 13.74
C LEU A 108 7.07 -5.90 12.83
N ALA A 109 7.31 -7.16 13.17
CA ALA A 109 8.05 -8.11 12.35
C ALA A 109 7.10 -9.05 11.61
N PHE A 110 7.50 -9.49 10.41
CA PHE A 110 6.87 -10.54 9.62
C PHE A 110 7.79 -11.77 9.53
N PRO A 111 7.26 -12.99 9.29
CA PRO A 111 5.85 -13.34 9.27
C PRO A 111 5.24 -13.37 10.67
N PRO A 112 3.92 -13.60 10.79
CA PRO A 112 3.26 -13.88 12.06
C PRO A 112 3.91 -15.03 12.80
N GLN A 113 3.80 -15.05 14.14
CA GLN A 113 4.16 -16.19 14.95
C GLN A 113 2.85 -16.85 15.41
N ASP A 114 2.70 -18.15 15.13
CA ASP A 114 1.49 -18.92 15.47
C ASP A 114 0.19 -18.23 15.00
N GLY A 115 0.20 -17.68 13.76
CA GLY A 115 -0.95 -16.98 13.18
C GLY A 115 -1.24 -15.61 13.79
N THR A 116 -0.26 -15.02 14.52
CA THR A 116 -0.45 -13.76 15.25
C THR A 116 0.69 -12.78 14.95
N LEU A 117 0.34 -11.55 14.53
CA LEU A 117 1.27 -10.42 14.48
C LEU A 117 1.25 -9.68 15.81
N ALA A 118 2.40 -9.62 16.48
CA ALA A 118 2.61 -8.78 17.64
C ALA A 118 3.01 -7.36 17.17
N VAL A 119 2.16 -6.39 17.47
CA VAL A 119 2.33 -5.00 17.05
C VAL A 119 2.79 -4.16 18.25
N GLN A 120 4.00 -3.61 18.15
CA GLN A 120 4.50 -2.60 19.07
C GLN A 120 3.94 -1.25 18.62
N ALA A 121 2.95 -0.75 19.35
CA ALA A 121 2.32 0.51 19.03
C ALA A 121 2.54 1.52 20.15
N THR A 122 2.59 2.79 19.76
CA THR A 122 2.64 3.92 20.70
C THR A 122 1.60 4.97 20.34
N LYS A 123 1.16 5.74 21.32
CA LYS A 123 0.36 6.94 21.13
C LYS A 123 0.88 8.04 22.04
N ASN A 124 1.33 9.16 21.45
CA ASN A 124 1.97 10.28 22.15
C ASN A 124 3.12 9.85 23.09
N GLY A 125 3.90 8.84 22.67
CA GLY A 125 5.00 8.25 23.43
C GLY A 125 4.59 7.13 24.39
N GLU A 126 3.32 6.98 24.71
CA GLU A 126 2.84 5.93 25.61
C GLU A 126 2.66 4.60 24.84
N PRO A 127 3.16 3.47 25.38
CA PRO A 127 2.99 2.16 24.76
C PRO A 127 1.52 1.72 24.71
N GLU A 128 1.08 1.28 23.55
CA GLU A 128 -0.25 0.68 23.30
C GLU A 128 -0.10 -0.63 22.48
N PRO A 129 0.70 -1.64 22.92
CA PRO A 129 0.92 -2.84 22.14
C PRO A 129 -0.37 -3.64 22.00
N PHE A 130 -0.51 -4.32 20.85
CA PHE A 130 -1.66 -5.20 20.59
C PHE A 130 -1.27 -6.34 19.67
N THR A 131 -2.17 -7.30 19.48
CA THR A 131 -1.98 -8.41 18.54
C THR A 131 -3.12 -8.45 17.55
N VAL A 132 -2.85 -8.96 16.34
CA VAL A 132 -3.85 -9.23 15.31
C VAL A 132 -3.61 -10.59 14.68
N GLN A 133 -4.69 -11.30 14.36
CA GLN A 133 -4.60 -12.57 13.62
C GLN A 133 -4.24 -12.29 12.17
N ALA A 134 -3.32 -13.08 11.61
CA ALA A 134 -2.92 -12.99 10.22
C ALA A 134 -2.32 -14.32 9.73
N ASP A 135 -2.43 -14.61 8.44
CA ASP A 135 -1.73 -15.74 7.82
C ASP A 135 -0.25 -15.43 7.55
N ASP A 136 0.55 -16.49 7.27
CA ASP A 136 1.99 -16.35 7.00
C ASP A 136 2.27 -15.55 5.71
N GLY A 137 1.29 -15.41 4.84
CA GLY A 137 1.37 -14.65 3.60
C GLY A 137 1.02 -13.17 3.73
N VAL A 138 0.72 -12.70 4.94
CA VAL A 138 0.33 -11.29 5.17
C VAL A 138 1.42 -10.32 4.72
N ARG A 139 1.00 -9.21 4.15
CA ARG A 139 1.87 -8.13 3.67
C ARG A 139 1.41 -6.78 4.20
N ASP A 140 2.27 -5.77 4.10
CA ASP A 140 1.85 -4.39 4.27
C ASP A 140 1.28 -3.80 2.95
N MET A 141 0.71 -2.60 3.04
CA MET A 141 0.06 -1.94 1.90
C MET A 141 1.02 -1.67 0.74
N ILE A 142 2.26 -1.23 1.02
CA ILE A 142 3.22 -0.87 -0.02
C ILE A 142 3.79 -2.12 -0.69
N SER A 143 4.12 -3.14 0.08
CA SER A 143 4.50 -4.46 -0.47
C SER A 143 3.41 -5.02 -1.37
N THR A 144 2.14 -4.89 -0.99
CA THR A 144 0.98 -5.29 -1.80
C THR A 144 0.92 -4.52 -3.12
N LEU A 145 1.19 -3.21 -3.13
CA LEU A 145 1.25 -2.43 -4.37
C LEU A 145 2.33 -2.95 -5.34
N TYR A 146 3.50 -3.37 -4.81
CA TYR A 146 4.55 -3.97 -5.63
C TYR A 146 4.17 -5.37 -6.12
N VAL A 147 3.40 -6.14 -5.37
CA VAL A 147 2.79 -7.40 -5.86
C VAL A 147 1.88 -7.13 -7.06
N LEU A 148 1.05 -6.10 -7.03
CA LEU A 148 0.17 -5.74 -8.16
C LEU A 148 0.96 -5.44 -9.44
N ARG A 149 2.17 -4.90 -9.34
CA ARG A 149 3.03 -4.58 -10.51
C ARG A 149 3.49 -5.83 -11.27
N VAL A 150 3.56 -6.98 -10.61
CA VAL A 150 3.98 -8.25 -11.23
C VAL A 150 2.82 -9.21 -11.44
N LEU A 151 1.62 -8.87 -10.99
CA LEU A 151 0.45 -9.73 -11.11
C LEU A 151 0.12 -9.97 -12.58
N PRO A 152 0.06 -11.24 -13.04
CA PRO A 152 -0.37 -11.54 -14.39
C PRO A 152 -1.81 -11.11 -14.67
N ILE A 153 -2.10 -10.75 -15.92
CA ILE A 153 -3.46 -10.43 -16.33
C ILE A 153 -4.32 -11.69 -16.17
N ASN A 154 -5.54 -11.51 -15.64
CA ASN A 154 -6.52 -12.56 -15.33
C ASN A 154 -6.15 -13.52 -14.20
N GLN A 155 -5.00 -13.33 -13.53
CA GLN A 155 -4.72 -14.07 -12.31
C GLN A 155 -5.47 -13.42 -11.14
N PRO A 156 -6.31 -14.17 -10.39
CA PRO A 156 -6.92 -13.64 -9.19
C PRO A 156 -5.86 -13.44 -8.10
N LEU A 157 -5.96 -12.33 -7.39
CA LEU A 157 -5.18 -12.06 -6.19
C LEU A 157 -6.01 -12.33 -4.95
N CYS A 158 -5.42 -12.98 -3.96
CA CYS A 158 -5.94 -13.10 -2.61
C CYS A 158 -4.75 -13.00 -1.64
N LEU A 159 -4.73 -12.00 -0.79
CA LEU A 159 -3.69 -11.75 0.22
C LEU A 159 -4.33 -11.23 1.50
N GLU A 160 -3.67 -11.45 2.63
CA GLU A 160 -3.90 -10.65 3.82
C GLU A 160 -2.99 -9.43 3.81
N VAL A 161 -3.53 -8.28 4.22
CA VAL A 161 -2.83 -6.99 4.18
C VAL A 161 -2.95 -6.29 5.52
N PHE A 162 -1.83 -6.04 6.18
CA PHE A 162 -1.77 -5.19 7.36
C PHE A 162 -1.79 -3.72 6.93
N ALA A 163 -2.82 -3.00 7.33
CA ALA A 163 -2.99 -1.58 7.05
C ALA A 163 -3.84 -0.88 8.11
N GLY A 164 -3.40 0.29 8.58
CA GLY A 164 -4.14 1.06 9.59
C GLY A 164 -4.35 0.31 10.90
N ARG A 165 -3.35 -0.44 11.35
CA ARG A 165 -3.38 -1.29 12.57
C ARG A 165 -4.42 -2.43 12.52
N LYS A 166 -4.82 -2.88 11.33
CA LYS A 166 -5.79 -3.94 11.08
C LYS A 166 -5.31 -4.86 9.98
N VAL A 167 -5.83 -6.08 9.96
CA VAL A 167 -5.60 -7.01 8.85
C VAL A 167 -6.85 -7.09 7.98
N TRP A 168 -6.64 -7.01 6.69
CA TRP A 168 -7.66 -7.05 5.67
C TRP A 168 -7.43 -8.23 4.74
N LYS A 169 -8.45 -8.99 4.44
CA LYS A 169 -8.44 -9.93 3.33
C LYS A 169 -8.66 -9.13 2.04
N PHE A 170 -7.64 -9.04 1.21
CA PHE A 170 -7.64 -8.29 -0.03
C PHE A 170 -7.73 -9.23 -1.22
N THR A 171 -8.78 -9.10 -2.02
CA THR A 171 -9.03 -9.92 -3.21
C THR A 171 -9.25 -9.03 -4.41
N GLY A 172 -8.88 -9.52 -5.60
CA GLY A 172 -9.10 -8.77 -6.84
C GLY A 172 -8.41 -9.40 -8.04
N GLN A 173 -8.46 -8.71 -9.16
CA GLN A 173 -7.75 -9.11 -10.39
C GLN A 173 -7.63 -7.94 -11.38
N ILE A 174 -6.74 -8.08 -12.37
CA ILE A 174 -6.69 -7.16 -13.50
C ILE A 174 -7.87 -7.49 -14.45
N LYS A 175 -8.76 -6.50 -14.66
CA LYS A 175 -10.03 -6.65 -15.37
C LYS A 175 -10.03 -6.08 -16.78
N ALA A 176 -9.28 -5.01 -17.03
CA ALA A 176 -9.39 -4.27 -18.27
C ALA A 176 -8.05 -3.72 -18.73
N LYS A 177 -7.92 -3.60 -20.06
CA LYS A 177 -6.91 -2.74 -20.70
C LYS A 177 -7.60 -1.50 -21.22
N GLU A 178 -7.07 -0.35 -20.88
CA GLU A 178 -7.63 0.95 -21.28
C GLU A 178 -6.55 2.00 -21.41
N THR A 179 -6.90 3.16 -21.93
CA THR A 179 -5.99 4.30 -21.97
C THR A 179 -6.46 5.33 -20.96
N ILE A 180 -5.56 5.81 -20.11
CA ILE A 180 -5.87 6.81 -19.11
C ILE A 180 -5.04 8.07 -19.27
N ASP A 181 -5.64 9.20 -18.91
CA ASP A 181 -4.95 10.48 -18.82
C ASP A 181 -4.52 10.74 -17.38
N THR A 182 -3.26 11.15 -17.21
CA THR A 182 -2.65 11.50 -15.93
C THR A 182 -1.95 12.86 -16.03
N PRO A 183 -1.59 13.49 -14.91
CA PRO A 183 -0.80 14.74 -14.94
C PRO A 183 0.55 14.63 -15.64
N VAL A 184 1.08 13.41 -15.82
CA VAL A 184 2.38 13.17 -16.50
C VAL A 184 2.23 12.67 -17.93
N GLY A 185 1.01 12.54 -18.44
CA GLY A 185 0.73 12.15 -19.81
C GLY A 185 -0.36 11.10 -19.95
N ARG A 186 -0.53 10.64 -21.19
CA ARG A 186 -1.51 9.62 -21.57
C ARG A 186 -0.82 8.28 -21.72
N PHE A 187 -1.37 7.24 -21.08
CA PHE A 187 -0.75 5.91 -21.00
C PHE A 187 -1.74 4.79 -21.32
N PRO A 188 -1.32 3.79 -22.11
CA PRO A 188 -1.94 2.46 -22.05
C PRO A 188 -1.80 1.92 -20.63
N ALA A 189 -2.86 1.37 -20.08
CA ALA A 189 -2.91 0.88 -18.72
C ALA A 189 -3.72 -0.40 -18.59
N VAL A 190 -3.42 -1.17 -17.56
CA VAL A 190 -4.26 -2.26 -17.07
C VAL A 190 -4.89 -1.83 -15.77
N ARG A 191 -6.18 -2.13 -15.59
CA ARG A 191 -6.92 -1.78 -14.38
C ARG A 191 -7.09 -3.00 -13.48
N PHE A 192 -6.55 -2.91 -12.27
CA PHE A 192 -6.84 -3.83 -11.18
C PHE A 192 -8.09 -3.36 -10.45
N GLU A 193 -9.01 -4.28 -10.18
CA GLU A 193 -10.20 -4.09 -9.36
C GLU A 193 -10.15 -5.05 -8.19
N GLY A 194 -10.22 -4.51 -6.96
CA GLY A 194 -10.15 -5.29 -5.74
C GLY A 194 -11.05 -4.78 -4.63
N GLU A 195 -11.22 -5.63 -3.63
CA GLU A 195 -11.93 -5.34 -2.38
C GLU A 195 -11.10 -5.84 -1.19
N GLY A 196 -10.97 -5.01 -0.17
CA GLY A 196 -10.48 -5.41 1.14
C GLY A 196 -11.66 -5.62 2.09
N VAL A 197 -11.68 -6.76 2.78
CA VAL A 197 -12.63 -7.08 3.86
C VAL A 197 -11.85 -7.19 5.15
N ARG A 198 -12.23 -6.42 6.16
CA ARG A 198 -11.51 -6.41 7.44
C ARG A 198 -11.75 -7.73 8.20
N LEU A 199 -10.68 -8.36 8.69
CA LEU A 199 -10.80 -9.69 9.30
C LEU A 199 -11.54 -9.68 10.65
N ASP A 200 -11.40 -8.60 11.44
CA ASP A 200 -12.08 -8.46 12.73
C ASP A 200 -13.53 -7.96 12.61
N ASP A 201 -13.93 -7.48 11.42
CA ASP A 201 -15.32 -7.04 11.14
C ASP A 201 -15.62 -7.14 9.64
N ALA A 202 -16.18 -8.28 9.23
CA ALA A 202 -16.50 -8.55 7.83
C ALA A 202 -17.54 -7.60 7.18
N LYS A 203 -18.21 -6.77 7.97
CA LYS A 203 -19.11 -5.72 7.45
C LYS A 203 -18.33 -4.53 6.89
N VAL A 204 -17.08 -4.35 7.33
CA VAL A 204 -16.22 -3.27 6.86
C VAL A 204 -15.50 -3.71 5.60
N LYS A 205 -15.88 -3.13 4.49
CA LYS A 205 -15.34 -3.40 3.16
C LYS A 205 -14.81 -2.12 2.52
N ARG A 206 -13.77 -2.24 1.71
CA ARG A 206 -13.11 -1.15 0.99
C ARG A 206 -12.83 -1.57 -0.43
N ALA A 207 -13.38 -0.87 -1.40
CA ALA A 207 -13.01 -1.04 -2.80
C ALA A 207 -11.65 -0.42 -3.08
N ALA A 208 -10.89 -1.03 -3.99
CA ALA A 208 -9.64 -0.49 -4.49
C ALA A 208 -9.56 -0.63 -6.01
N LEU A 209 -9.23 0.45 -6.68
CA LEU A 209 -8.95 0.49 -8.11
C LEU A 209 -7.53 0.98 -8.31
N VAL A 210 -6.74 0.25 -9.11
CA VAL A 210 -5.36 0.65 -9.41
C VAL A 210 -5.12 0.51 -10.91
N TRP A 211 -4.68 1.59 -11.54
CA TRP A 211 -4.23 1.58 -12.93
C TRP A 211 -2.71 1.50 -12.96
N LEU A 212 -2.23 0.45 -13.61
CA LEU A 212 -0.80 0.20 -13.81
C LEU A 212 -0.48 0.43 -15.29
N SER A 213 0.66 1.03 -15.63
CA SER A 213 1.08 1.17 -17.02
C SER A 213 1.15 -0.21 -17.70
N ASP A 214 0.67 -0.32 -18.95
CA ASP A 214 0.74 -1.57 -19.72
C ASP A 214 2.11 -1.69 -20.43
N ASP A 215 3.17 -1.58 -19.63
CA ASP A 215 4.56 -1.79 -20.02
C ASP A 215 5.28 -2.66 -18.97
N GLU A 216 6.56 -2.97 -19.18
CA GLU A 216 7.36 -3.81 -18.27
C GLU A 216 7.52 -3.21 -16.86
N ARG A 217 7.40 -1.90 -16.71
CA ARG A 217 7.57 -1.21 -15.43
C ARG A 217 6.34 -1.34 -14.56
N ARG A 218 5.15 -1.53 -15.14
CA ARG A 218 3.87 -1.60 -14.41
C ARG A 218 3.76 -0.47 -13.38
N LEU A 219 4.07 0.76 -13.80
CA LEU A 219 4.02 1.90 -12.88
C LEU A 219 2.59 2.13 -12.38
N PRO A 220 2.36 2.26 -11.07
CA PRO A 220 1.07 2.67 -10.55
C PRO A 220 0.78 4.12 -10.97
N LEU A 221 -0.12 4.29 -11.94
CA LEU A 221 -0.42 5.59 -12.54
C LEU A 221 -1.50 6.33 -11.76
N VAL A 222 -2.54 5.57 -11.35
CA VAL A 222 -3.66 6.06 -10.55
C VAL A 222 -4.07 4.98 -9.56
N ALA A 223 -4.38 5.38 -8.34
CA ALA A 223 -5.05 4.51 -7.37
C ALA A 223 -6.26 5.24 -6.79
N ILE A 224 -7.36 4.52 -6.60
CA ILE A 224 -8.56 5.01 -5.91
C ILE A 224 -8.88 4.05 -4.80
N GLY A 225 -9.03 4.56 -3.60
CA GLY A 225 -9.40 3.80 -2.42
C GLY A 225 -10.13 4.66 -1.42
N GLU A 226 -10.49 4.07 -0.29
CA GLU A 226 -11.19 4.78 0.77
C GLU A 226 -10.32 4.91 2.02
N VAL A 227 -10.18 6.13 2.52
CA VAL A 227 -9.50 6.45 3.78
C VAL A 227 -10.50 7.18 4.68
N LYS A 228 -10.78 6.61 5.86
CA LYS A 228 -11.72 7.18 6.86
C LYS A 228 -13.09 7.57 6.26
N GLY A 229 -13.65 6.70 5.40
CA GLY A 229 -14.96 6.93 4.79
C GLY A 229 -14.96 7.96 3.66
N LYS A 230 -13.79 8.43 3.23
CA LYS A 230 -13.64 9.36 2.10
C LYS A 230 -12.90 8.70 0.96
N THR A 231 -13.40 8.83 -0.25
CA THR A 231 -12.71 8.38 -1.46
C THR A 231 -11.51 9.27 -1.73
N ILE A 232 -10.33 8.67 -1.79
CA ILE A 232 -9.07 9.33 -2.13
C ILE A 232 -8.59 8.79 -3.47
N ARG A 233 -8.19 9.70 -4.35
CA ARG A 233 -7.54 9.39 -5.62
C ARG A 233 -6.09 9.85 -5.57
N ALA A 234 -5.16 8.91 -5.74
CA ALA A 234 -3.74 9.20 -5.94
C ALA A 234 -3.44 9.19 -7.44
N GLN A 235 -2.82 10.25 -7.97
CA GLN A 235 -2.42 10.37 -9.38
C GLN A 235 -0.93 10.60 -9.48
N LEU A 236 -0.22 9.80 -10.28
CA LEU A 236 1.22 9.95 -10.50
C LEU A 236 1.51 11.32 -11.13
N ILE A 237 2.41 12.09 -10.51
CA ILE A 237 2.87 13.40 -10.97
C ILE A 237 4.36 13.47 -11.27
N ALA A 238 5.14 12.47 -10.82
CA ALA A 238 6.55 12.30 -11.20
C ALA A 238 6.98 10.84 -11.00
N ALA A 239 7.82 10.35 -11.92
CA ALA A 239 8.54 9.08 -11.82
C ALA A 239 9.83 9.14 -12.65
N PRO A 240 10.85 8.30 -12.36
CA PRO A 240 12.06 8.23 -13.17
C PRO A 240 11.75 7.91 -14.64
N GLY A 241 12.37 8.65 -15.56
CA GLY A 241 12.18 8.45 -16.99
C GLY A 241 10.86 8.96 -17.57
N ILE A 242 9.98 9.54 -16.74
CA ILE A 242 8.78 10.23 -17.20
C ILE A 242 9.04 11.75 -17.16
N ARG A 243 9.09 12.40 -18.32
CA ARG A 243 9.10 13.86 -18.42
C ARG A 243 7.68 14.38 -18.27
N ARG A 244 7.48 15.42 -17.44
CA ARG A 244 6.20 16.12 -17.39
C ARG A 244 5.82 16.56 -18.79
N ALA A 245 4.60 16.26 -19.23
CA ALA A 245 4.07 16.88 -20.44
C ALA A 245 4.10 18.40 -20.23
N ALA A 246 4.72 19.14 -21.18
CA ALA A 246 4.70 20.59 -21.15
C ALA A 246 3.23 21.03 -21.12
N LYS A 247 2.85 21.86 -20.15
CA LYS A 247 1.53 22.51 -20.16
C LYS A 247 1.44 23.31 -21.46
N ARG A 248 0.56 22.90 -22.37
CA ARG A 248 0.10 23.71 -23.48
C ARG A 248 -0.90 24.74 -22.97
#